data_a7390ccdfc9247029c871a56711dc284
#
_entry.id   a7390ccdfc9247029c871a56711dc284
#
_cell.length_a   1.000
_cell.length_b   1.000
_cell.length_c   1.000
_cell.angle_alpha   90.00
_cell.angle_beta   90.00
_cell.angle_gamma   90.00
#
_symmetry.space_group_name_H-M   'P 1'
#
loop_
_entity.id
_entity.type
_entity.pdbx_description
1 polymer ?
#
loop_
_entity_poly.entity_id
_entity_poly.type
_entity_poly.pdbx_seq_one_letter_code
_entity_poly.pdbx_strand_id
1 'polypeptide(L)'
;LANEYYARVASKKLSQAHELNRGSGEFWGARPPYGFARSQKNSKILVRDDEAAVVLIRIFNMFVLEGYTYFRLAKQLNEERIPCPQAYYLIKHGKQDKVEKNPEKYLWTGNTISKIIQNPAYIGCLVTHKTEQSYYKNQKIRRVPRQEWIIDENVLPRIIGQSVYDEAQELAKQAWVNNFNRE
;
A
#
# COMPACT_ATOMS: atom_id res chain seq x y z
N LEU A 1 -33.55 -22.74 2.75
CA LEU A 1 -33.03 -23.05 4.10
C LEU A 1 -31.68 -23.78 4.07
N ALA A 2 -31.49 -24.90 3.33
CA ALA A 2 -30.21 -25.62 3.27
C ALA A 2 -29.10 -24.79 2.65
N ASN A 3 -29.32 -24.14 1.51
CA ASN A 3 -28.35 -23.28 0.84
C ASN A 3 -27.92 -22.08 1.69
N GLU A 4 -28.80 -21.49 2.49
CA GLU A 4 -28.44 -20.41 3.41
C GLU A 4 -27.56 -20.91 4.57
N TYR A 5 -27.84 -22.08 5.09
CA TYR A 5 -27.01 -22.70 6.12
C TYR A 5 -25.59 -22.96 5.60
N TYR A 6 -25.44 -23.57 4.43
CA TYR A 6 -24.13 -23.82 3.81
C TYR A 6 -23.37 -22.52 3.52
N ALA A 7 -24.06 -21.50 2.99
CA ALA A 7 -23.45 -20.20 2.75
C ALA A 7 -22.95 -19.52 4.04
N ARG A 8 -23.72 -19.62 5.13
CA ARG A 8 -23.33 -19.09 6.45
C ARG A 8 -22.15 -19.83 7.04
N VAL A 9 -22.13 -21.17 6.95
CA VAL A 9 -21.01 -22.00 7.43
C VAL A 9 -19.75 -21.73 6.62
N ALA A 10 -19.85 -21.65 5.30
CA ALA A 10 -18.71 -21.31 4.43
C ALA A 10 -18.15 -19.90 4.76
N SER A 11 -19.02 -18.91 4.94
CA SER A 11 -18.65 -17.56 5.35
C SER A 11 -17.90 -17.56 6.69
N LYS A 12 -18.40 -18.31 7.68
CA LYS A 12 -17.76 -18.43 9.00
C LYS A 12 -16.37 -19.08 8.90
N LYS A 13 -16.24 -20.17 8.15
CA LYS A 13 -14.95 -20.85 7.91
C LYS A 13 -13.95 -19.93 7.24
N LEU A 14 -14.39 -19.15 6.24
CA LEU A 14 -13.54 -18.21 5.54
C LEU A 14 -13.07 -17.06 6.46
N SER A 15 -13.96 -16.52 7.29
CA SER A 15 -13.61 -15.52 8.31
C SER A 15 -12.60 -16.06 9.31
N GLN A 16 -12.79 -17.29 9.81
CA GLN A 16 -11.86 -17.95 10.73
C GLN A 16 -10.49 -18.17 10.08
N ALA A 17 -10.44 -18.60 8.80
CA ALA A 17 -9.19 -18.76 8.09
C ALA A 17 -8.46 -17.41 7.93
N HIS A 18 -9.18 -16.32 7.68
CA HIS A 18 -8.60 -14.99 7.65
C HIS A 18 -8.08 -14.52 9.01
N GLU A 19 -8.79 -14.85 10.10
CA GLU A 19 -8.33 -14.55 11.47
C GLU A 19 -7.04 -15.30 11.83
N LEU A 20 -6.96 -16.59 11.51
CA LEU A 20 -5.76 -17.41 11.75
C LEU A 20 -4.53 -16.90 10.96
N ASN A 21 -4.77 -16.29 9.80
CA ASN A 21 -3.71 -15.73 8.96
C ASN A 21 -3.30 -14.30 9.38
N ARG A 22 -4.08 -13.65 10.26
CA ARG A 22 -3.73 -12.36 10.84
C ARG A 22 -2.64 -12.57 11.90
N GLY A 23 -1.60 -11.75 11.87
CA GLY A 23 -0.47 -11.89 12.81
C GLY A 23 0.51 -13.02 12.45
N SER A 24 0.33 -13.71 11.31
CA SER A 24 1.30 -14.73 10.84
C SER A 24 2.56 -14.12 10.21
N GLY A 25 2.59 -12.81 9.98
CA GLY A 25 3.64 -12.15 9.20
C GLY A 25 3.59 -12.46 7.70
N GLU A 26 2.60 -13.22 7.24
CA GLU A 26 2.41 -13.56 5.84
C GLU A 26 1.57 -12.50 5.11
N PHE A 27 1.98 -12.17 3.89
CA PHE A 27 1.25 -11.24 3.03
C PHE A 27 0.16 -11.95 2.22
N TRP A 28 -1.08 -11.65 2.52
CA TRP A 28 -2.27 -12.23 1.86
C TRP A 28 -2.95 -11.28 0.87
N GLY A 29 -2.43 -10.08 0.68
CA GLY A 29 -2.98 -9.11 -0.27
C GLY A 29 -2.82 -9.54 -1.72
N ALA A 30 -3.69 -9.06 -2.61
CA ALA A 30 -3.63 -9.39 -4.04
C ALA A 30 -2.35 -8.85 -4.71
N ARG A 31 -1.91 -7.65 -4.32
CA ARG A 31 -0.70 -6.99 -4.86
C ARG A 31 0.21 -6.55 -3.73
N PRO A 32 1.52 -6.82 -3.82
CA PRO A 32 2.50 -6.23 -2.92
C PRO A 32 2.44 -4.69 -2.97
N PRO A 33 2.73 -4.00 -1.86
CA PRO A 33 2.99 -2.57 -1.91
C PRO A 33 4.16 -2.26 -2.87
N TYR A 34 4.16 -1.08 -3.46
CA TYR A 34 5.27 -0.62 -4.32
C TYR A 34 6.57 -0.66 -3.52
N GLY A 35 7.67 -1.12 -4.10
CA GLY A 35 8.94 -1.38 -3.41
C GLY A 35 9.09 -2.80 -2.86
N PHE A 36 8.05 -3.63 -2.99
CA PHE A 36 8.11 -5.05 -2.60
C PHE A 36 7.69 -5.95 -3.75
N ALA A 37 8.28 -7.15 -3.77
CA ALA A 37 7.91 -8.25 -4.64
C ALA A 37 7.60 -9.49 -3.80
N ARG A 38 6.89 -10.45 -4.38
CA ARG A 38 6.72 -11.77 -3.75
C ARG A 38 8.00 -12.58 -3.90
N SER A 39 8.40 -13.27 -2.83
CA SER A 39 9.52 -14.20 -2.88
C SER A 39 9.22 -15.35 -3.84
N GLN A 40 10.23 -15.76 -4.61
CA GLN A 40 10.13 -16.93 -5.49
C GLN A 40 9.95 -18.24 -4.72
N LYS A 41 10.49 -18.32 -3.51
CA LYS A 41 10.41 -19.53 -2.66
C LYS A 41 9.06 -19.64 -1.95
N ASN A 42 8.48 -18.53 -1.53
CA ASN A 42 7.19 -18.49 -0.84
C ASN A 42 6.46 -17.20 -1.23
N SER A 43 5.39 -17.32 -1.98
CA SER A 43 4.60 -16.18 -2.47
C SER A 43 3.91 -15.34 -1.38
N LYS A 44 3.88 -15.84 -0.15
CA LYS A 44 3.34 -15.12 1.01
C LYS A 44 4.38 -14.24 1.71
N ILE A 45 5.66 -14.42 1.39
CA ILE A 45 6.75 -13.60 1.92
C ILE A 45 7.05 -12.50 0.92
N LEU A 46 7.13 -11.27 1.43
CA LEU A 46 7.55 -10.13 0.64
C LEU A 46 9.06 -9.92 0.78
N VAL A 47 9.69 -9.65 -0.35
CA VAL A 47 11.09 -9.25 -0.45
C VAL A 47 11.18 -7.85 -1.02
N ARG A 48 12.28 -7.16 -0.77
CA ARG A 48 12.55 -5.84 -1.34
C ARG A 48 12.69 -5.94 -2.86
N ASP A 49 12.05 -5.04 -3.56
CA ASP A 49 12.21 -4.81 -4.99
C ASP A 49 13.13 -3.61 -5.18
N ASP A 50 14.40 -3.87 -5.49
CA ASP A 50 15.44 -2.83 -5.48
C ASP A 50 15.19 -1.71 -6.48
N GLU A 51 14.65 -1.99 -7.66
CA GLU A 51 14.32 -0.96 -8.65
C GLU A 51 13.27 0.02 -8.12
N ALA A 52 12.18 -0.51 -7.57
CA ALA A 52 11.12 0.31 -6.99
C ALA A 52 11.56 0.96 -5.66
N ALA A 53 12.41 0.30 -4.87
CA ALA A 53 12.92 0.82 -3.62
C ALA A 53 13.77 2.08 -3.79
N VAL A 54 14.56 2.17 -4.86
CA VAL A 54 15.34 3.39 -5.19
C VAL A 54 14.41 4.57 -5.41
N VAL A 55 13.31 4.39 -6.14
CA VAL A 55 12.32 5.45 -6.37
C VAL A 55 11.64 5.85 -5.06
N LEU A 56 11.32 4.88 -4.19
CA LEU A 56 10.74 5.15 -2.87
C LEU A 56 11.67 5.98 -1.99
N ILE A 57 12.93 5.60 -1.88
CA ILE A 57 13.93 6.35 -1.10
C ILE A 57 14.02 7.79 -1.62
N ARG A 58 14.04 7.96 -2.93
CA ARG A 58 14.04 9.28 -3.56
C ARG A 58 12.80 10.09 -3.21
N ILE A 59 11.59 9.50 -3.27
CA ILE A 59 10.34 10.16 -2.89
C ILE A 59 10.40 10.66 -1.44
N PHE A 60 10.88 9.84 -0.51
CA PHE A 60 11.02 10.25 0.89
C PHE A 60 12.04 11.37 1.07
N ASN A 61 13.20 11.29 0.41
CA ASN A 61 14.23 12.34 0.47
C ASN A 61 13.71 13.67 -0.07
N MET A 62 13.08 13.68 -1.24
CA MET A 62 12.50 14.90 -1.82
C MET A 62 11.40 15.49 -0.93
N PHE A 63 10.60 14.65 -0.27
CA PHE A 63 9.55 15.10 0.62
C PHE A 63 10.12 15.69 1.92
N VAL A 64 11.05 14.99 2.57
CA VAL A 64 11.57 15.34 3.89
C VAL A 64 12.67 16.40 3.77
N LEU A 65 13.66 16.20 2.91
CA LEU A 65 14.85 17.05 2.87
C LEU A 65 14.69 18.28 1.95
N GLU A 66 13.94 18.11 0.84
CA GLU A 66 13.78 19.16 -0.17
C GLU A 66 12.44 19.91 -0.06
N GLY A 67 11.54 19.45 0.84
CA GLY A 67 10.25 20.11 1.10
C GLY A 67 9.26 20.09 -0.08
N TYR A 68 9.33 19.06 -0.93
CA TYR A 68 8.39 18.91 -2.04
C TYR A 68 6.99 18.59 -1.52
N THR A 69 5.97 19.22 -2.10
CA THR A 69 4.58 18.83 -1.88
C THR A 69 4.25 17.54 -2.64
N TYR A 70 3.19 16.84 -2.25
CA TYR A 70 2.74 15.62 -2.95
C TYR A 70 2.47 15.86 -4.43
N PHE A 71 1.92 17.02 -4.78
CA PHE A 71 1.64 17.39 -6.16
C PHE A 71 2.94 17.64 -6.96
N ARG A 72 3.88 18.38 -6.38
CA ARG A 72 5.18 18.67 -7.01
C ARG A 72 5.99 17.40 -7.24
N LEU A 73 5.98 16.47 -6.27
CA LEU A 73 6.58 15.14 -6.41
C LEU A 73 5.97 14.35 -7.57
N ALA A 74 4.64 14.26 -7.60
CA ALA A 74 3.94 13.55 -8.66
C ALA A 74 4.27 14.14 -10.05
N LYS A 75 4.28 15.47 -10.18
CA LYS A 75 4.63 16.18 -11.41
C LYS A 75 6.05 15.84 -11.85
N GLN A 76 7.03 15.95 -10.94
CA GLN A 76 8.44 15.66 -11.23
C GLN A 76 8.64 14.21 -11.72
N LEU A 77 8.05 13.22 -11.05
CA LEU A 77 8.15 11.82 -11.45
C LEU A 77 7.51 11.54 -12.82
N ASN A 78 6.42 12.26 -13.16
CA ASN A 78 5.79 12.17 -14.46
C ASN A 78 6.65 12.80 -15.57
N GLU A 79 7.25 13.96 -15.33
CA GLU A 79 8.16 14.63 -16.26
C GLU A 79 9.38 13.75 -16.58
N GLU A 80 9.89 13.05 -15.58
CA GLU A 80 10.97 12.08 -15.72
C GLU A 80 10.53 10.74 -16.30
N ARG A 81 9.23 10.56 -16.58
CA ARG A 81 8.64 9.32 -17.11
C ARG A 81 8.90 8.09 -16.24
N ILE A 82 9.04 8.28 -14.93
CA ILE A 82 9.15 7.17 -13.98
C ILE A 82 7.80 6.49 -13.86
N PRO A 83 7.68 5.17 -14.09
CA PRO A 83 6.41 4.47 -14.02
C PRO A 83 5.78 4.57 -12.62
N CYS A 84 4.50 4.95 -12.55
CA CYS A 84 3.76 4.92 -11.30
C CYS A 84 3.60 3.47 -10.79
N PRO A 85 3.25 3.22 -9.52
CA PRO A 85 3.14 1.87 -8.96
C PRO A 85 2.28 0.91 -9.78
N GLN A 86 1.21 1.40 -10.39
CA GLN A 86 0.34 0.57 -11.22
C GLN A 86 0.96 0.27 -12.57
N ALA A 87 1.58 1.25 -13.23
CA ALA A 87 2.31 1.05 -14.47
C ALA A 87 3.48 0.09 -14.27
N TYR A 88 4.29 0.31 -13.24
CA TYR A 88 5.40 -0.55 -12.89
C TYR A 88 4.97 -2.01 -12.71
N TYR A 89 3.89 -2.23 -11.96
CA TYR A 89 3.32 -3.57 -11.77
C TYR A 89 2.90 -4.21 -13.10
N LEU A 90 2.25 -3.47 -13.98
CA LEU A 90 1.80 -4.00 -15.29
C LEU A 90 2.98 -4.34 -16.19
N ILE A 91 3.98 -3.47 -16.27
CA ILE A 91 5.19 -3.67 -17.06
C ILE A 91 5.92 -4.94 -16.59
N LYS A 92 6.12 -5.06 -15.27
CA LYS A 92 6.82 -6.20 -14.66
C LYS A 92 6.09 -7.55 -14.86
N HIS A 93 4.78 -7.51 -15.15
CA HIS A 93 3.96 -8.69 -15.45
C HIS A 93 3.65 -8.86 -16.95
N GLY A 94 4.44 -8.26 -17.85
CA GLY A 94 4.31 -8.41 -19.29
C GLY A 94 3.03 -7.81 -19.89
N LYS A 95 2.46 -6.78 -19.23
CA LYS A 95 1.24 -6.07 -19.67
C LYS A 95 1.52 -4.62 -20.07
N GLN A 96 2.68 -4.36 -20.64
CA GLN A 96 3.14 -3.02 -21.06
C GLN A 96 2.20 -2.38 -22.07
N ASP A 97 1.63 -3.17 -22.98
CA ASP A 97 0.64 -2.74 -23.96
C ASP A 97 -0.55 -1.99 -23.36
N LYS A 98 -0.95 -2.33 -22.13
CA LYS A 98 -2.03 -1.62 -21.42
C LYS A 98 -1.64 -0.21 -20.99
N VAL A 99 -0.38 -0.02 -20.65
CA VAL A 99 0.15 1.29 -20.25
C VAL A 99 0.31 2.16 -21.49
N GLU A 100 0.82 1.61 -22.59
CA GLU A 100 1.02 2.32 -23.85
C GLU A 100 -0.29 2.78 -24.49
N LYS A 101 -1.36 1.96 -24.39
CA LYS A 101 -2.69 2.33 -24.91
C LYS A 101 -3.39 3.46 -24.18
N ASN A 102 -3.09 3.66 -22.90
CA ASN A 102 -3.77 4.67 -22.06
C ASN A 102 -2.76 5.30 -21.07
N PRO A 103 -1.72 5.98 -21.55
CA PRO A 103 -0.64 6.48 -20.69
C PRO A 103 -1.14 7.46 -19.61
N GLU A 104 -2.19 8.23 -19.90
CA GLU A 104 -2.78 9.20 -18.98
C GLU A 104 -3.41 8.57 -17.71
N LYS A 105 -3.78 7.28 -17.77
CA LYS A 105 -4.31 6.54 -16.60
C LYS A 105 -3.22 6.08 -15.63
N TYR A 106 -1.98 6.09 -16.09
CA TYR A 106 -0.85 5.51 -15.37
C TYR A 106 0.17 6.59 -14.96
N LEU A 107 -0.35 7.73 -14.55
CA LEU A 107 0.46 8.84 -14.03
C LEU A 107 0.56 8.79 -12.50
N TRP A 108 1.64 9.33 -11.99
CA TRP A 108 1.73 9.66 -10.57
C TRP A 108 0.73 10.74 -10.22
N THR A 109 0.11 10.60 -9.07
CA THR A 109 -0.82 11.59 -8.50
C THR A 109 -0.40 11.92 -7.08
N GLY A 110 -0.76 13.11 -6.58
CA GLY A 110 -0.51 13.49 -5.20
C GLY A 110 -1.10 12.48 -4.19
N ASN A 111 -2.26 11.90 -4.52
CA ASN A 111 -2.89 10.86 -3.69
C ASN A 111 -2.05 9.56 -3.64
N THR A 112 -1.41 9.18 -4.75
CA THR A 112 -0.49 8.03 -4.78
C THR A 112 0.72 8.29 -3.90
N ILE A 113 1.33 9.48 -3.99
CA ILE A 113 2.46 9.89 -3.15
C ILE A 113 2.05 9.91 -1.67
N SER A 114 0.92 10.53 -1.33
CA SER A 114 0.42 10.57 0.05
C SER A 114 0.23 9.17 0.66
N LYS A 115 -0.33 8.23 -0.11
CA LYS A 115 -0.48 6.83 0.32
C LYS A 115 0.86 6.12 0.52
N ILE A 116 1.87 6.45 -0.29
CA ILE A 116 3.23 5.93 -0.14
C ILE A 116 3.84 6.48 1.15
N ILE A 117 3.87 7.79 1.33
CA ILE A 117 4.46 8.44 2.53
C ILE A 117 3.86 7.89 3.83
N GLN A 118 2.55 7.60 3.85
CA GLN A 118 1.84 7.13 5.04
C GLN A 118 1.87 5.61 5.24
N ASN A 119 2.55 4.85 4.40
CA ASN A 119 2.50 3.39 4.48
C ASN A 119 3.58 2.82 5.41
N PRO A 120 3.23 2.25 6.57
CA PRO A 120 4.19 1.70 7.52
C PRO A 120 4.92 0.44 7.02
N ALA A 121 4.52 -0.12 5.88
CA ALA A 121 5.25 -1.22 5.27
C ALA A 121 6.72 -0.89 4.99
N TYR A 122 7.05 0.38 4.72
CA TYR A 122 8.40 0.80 4.39
C TYR A 122 9.37 0.84 5.57
N ILE A 123 8.85 0.83 6.80
CA ILE A 123 9.64 0.65 8.03
C ILE A 123 9.59 -0.77 8.58
N GLY A 124 9.09 -1.72 7.77
CA GLY A 124 9.08 -3.13 8.12
C GLY A 124 7.79 -3.65 8.74
N CYS A 125 6.73 -2.83 8.84
CA CYS A 125 5.45 -3.23 9.43
C CYS A 125 4.49 -3.80 8.39
N LEU A 126 3.88 -4.94 8.68
CA LEU A 126 2.76 -5.47 7.91
C LEU A 126 1.45 -5.12 8.60
N VAL A 127 0.62 -4.29 7.96
CA VAL A 127 -0.67 -3.88 8.53
C VAL A 127 -1.80 -4.65 7.87
N THR A 128 -2.51 -5.42 8.66
CA THR A 128 -3.68 -6.22 8.27
C THR A 128 -4.96 -5.70 8.93
N HIS A 129 -6.10 -6.32 8.65
CA HIS A 129 -7.41 -5.95 9.23
C HIS A 129 -7.84 -4.49 8.99
N LYS A 130 -7.46 -3.91 7.84
CA LYS A 130 -7.89 -2.53 7.46
C LYS A 130 -9.35 -2.47 7.00
N THR A 131 -9.88 -3.60 6.54
CA THR A 131 -11.24 -3.73 6.01
C THR A 131 -11.85 -5.05 6.45
N GLU A 132 -13.16 -5.03 6.67
CA GLU A 132 -13.99 -6.21 6.91
C GLU A 132 -15.05 -6.32 5.83
N GLN A 133 -15.30 -7.55 5.40
CA GLN A 133 -16.42 -7.87 4.53
C GLN A 133 -17.14 -9.09 5.08
N SER A 134 -18.46 -8.98 5.29
CA SER A 134 -19.29 -10.14 5.54
C SER A 134 -19.56 -10.83 4.20
N TYR A 135 -19.06 -12.05 4.04
CA TYR A 135 -19.33 -12.87 2.86
C TYR A 135 -20.78 -13.37 2.80
N TYR A 136 -21.52 -13.24 3.89
CA TYR A 136 -22.93 -13.55 3.95
C TYR A 136 -23.77 -12.31 3.59
N LYS A 137 -24.69 -12.44 2.63
CA LYS A 137 -25.57 -11.37 2.11
C LYS A 137 -24.89 -10.21 1.38
N ASN A 138 -23.73 -10.43 0.73
CA ASN A 138 -23.05 -9.41 -0.10
C ASN A 138 -22.95 -8.03 0.57
N GLN A 139 -22.63 -8.00 1.87
CA GLN A 139 -22.51 -6.74 2.59
C GLN A 139 -21.34 -5.92 2.04
N LYS A 140 -21.50 -4.59 2.03
CA LYS A 140 -20.44 -3.67 1.60
C LYS A 140 -19.22 -3.81 2.50
N ILE A 141 -18.03 -3.69 1.90
CA ILE A 141 -16.75 -3.62 2.61
C ILE A 141 -16.80 -2.45 3.60
N ARG A 142 -16.59 -2.74 4.88
CA ARG A 142 -16.48 -1.75 5.95
C ARG A 142 -15.01 -1.46 6.23
N ARG A 143 -14.66 -0.21 6.40
CA ARG A 143 -13.34 0.18 6.91
C ARG A 143 -13.30 -0.04 8.41
N VAL A 144 -12.23 -0.65 8.87
CA VAL A 144 -11.96 -0.88 10.29
C VAL A 144 -11.23 0.34 10.86
N PRO A 145 -11.60 0.85 12.05
CA PRO A 145 -10.88 1.92 12.74
C PRO A 145 -9.40 1.58 12.91
N ARG A 146 -8.53 2.60 12.88
CA ARG A 146 -7.07 2.39 12.99
C ARG A 146 -6.65 1.68 14.29
N GLN A 147 -7.39 1.89 15.36
CA GLN A 147 -7.15 1.27 16.67
C GLN A 147 -7.32 -0.26 16.66
N GLU A 148 -8.11 -0.76 15.73
CA GLU A 148 -8.39 -2.20 15.57
C GLU A 148 -7.50 -2.86 14.50
N TRP A 149 -6.60 -2.11 13.86
CA TRP A 149 -5.69 -2.69 12.88
C TRP A 149 -4.67 -3.60 13.56
N ILE A 150 -4.37 -4.70 12.93
CA ILE A 150 -3.31 -5.61 13.37
C ILE A 150 -2.02 -5.18 12.68
N ILE A 151 -1.02 -4.84 13.48
CA ILE A 151 0.29 -4.36 13.01
C ILE A 151 1.34 -5.37 13.46
N ASP A 152 1.91 -6.07 12.50
CA ASP A 152 3.03 -6.98 12.72
C ASP A 152 4.33 -6.24 12.40
N GLU A 153 5.10 -5.93 13.42
CA GLU A 153 6.35 -5.17 13.29
C GLU A 153 7.52 -6.08 12.88
N ASN A 154 8.48 -5.50 12.16
CA ASN A 154 9.72 -6.17 11.74
C ASN A 154 9.53 -7.44 10.89
N VAL A 155 8.41 -7.55 10.19
CA VAL A 155 8.09 -8.68 9.31
C VAL A 155 8.57 -8.44 7.88
N LEU A 156 8.54 -7.19 7.44
CA LEU A 156 8.96 -6.81 6.10
C LEU A 156 10.39 -6.26 6.10
N PRO A 157 11.14 -6.42 4.99
CA PRO A 157 12.42 -5.73 4.83
C PRO A 157 12.21 -4.21 4.92
N ARG A 158 12.98 -3.52 5.77
CA ARG A 158 12.94 -2.05 5.86
C ARG A 158 13.52 -1.43 4.61
N ILE A 159 12.81 -0.48 4.01
CA ILE A 159 13.27 0.31 2.85
C ILE A 159 13.65 1.70 3.32
N ILE A 160 12.89 2.26 4.26
CA ILE A 160 13.07 3.61 4.80
C ILE A 160 13.49 3.51 6.27
N GLY A 161 14.41 4.37 6.70
CA GLY A 161 14.79 4.47 8.11
C GLY A 161 13.65 5.04 8.96
N GLN A 162 13.55 4.59 10.21
CA GLN A 162 12.50 5.01 11.14
C GLN A 162 12.43 6.54 11.29
N SER A 163 13.58 7.19 11.50
CA SER A 163 13.64 8.65 11.70
C SER A 163 13.09 9.42 10.49
N VAL A 164 13.44 9.01 9.26
CA VAL A 164 12.96 9.65 8.03
C VAL A 164 11.46 9.44 7.87
N TYR A 165 10.97 8.25 8.22
CA TYR A 165 9.54 7.96 8.17
C TYR A 165 8.76 8.81 9.18
N ASP A 166 9.24 8.91 10.43
CA ASP A 166 8.57 9.67 11.48
C ASP A 166 8.52 11.17 11.12
N GLU A 167 9.62 11.73 10.63
CA GLU A 167 9.67 13.10 10.14
C GLU A 167 8.69 13.32 8.97
N ALA A 168 8.61 12.36 8.03
CA ALA A 168 7.64 12.41 6.94
C ALA A 168 6.19 12.40 7.46
N GLN A 169 5.87 11.64 8.54
CA GLN A 169 4.53 11.66 9.13
C GLN A 169 4.21 13.01 9.76
N GLU A 170 5.15 13.65 10.46
CA GLU A 170 4.93 14.96 11.05
C GLU A 170 4.71 16.04 9.99
N LEU A 171 5.50 16.05 8.93
CA LEU A 171 5.29 16.94 7.78
C LEU A 171 3.94 16.70 7.09
N ALA A 172 3.54 15.43 6.95
CA ALA A 172 2.25 15.08 6.38
C ALA A 172 1.06 15.60 7.22
N LYS A 173 1.15 15.54 8.54
CA LYS A 173 0.14 16.10 9.47
C LYS A 173 0.06 17.62 9.34
N GLN A 174 1.21 18.30 9.32
CA GLN A 174 1.27 19.76 9.18
C GLN A 174 0.66 20.24 7.84
N ALA A 175 0.98 19.55 6.74
CA ALA A 175 0.41 19.85 5.43
C ALA A 175 -1.12 19.71 5.40
N TRP A 176 -1.67 18.72 6.12
CA TRP A 176 -3.12 18.53 6.23
C TRP A 176 -3.78 19.67 7.02
N VAL A 177 -3.21 20.05 8.17
CA VAL A 177 -3.71 21.16 9.02
C VAL A 177 -3.69 22.49 8.26
N ASN A 178 -2.60 22.78 7.51
CA ASN A 178 -2.46 24.02 6.75
C ASN A 178 -3.48 24.12 5.58
N ASN A 179 -3.86 22.99 4.99
CA ASN A 179 -4.89 22.99 3.95
C ASN A 179 -6.30 23.18 4.54
N PHE A 180 -6.57 22.62 5.72
CA PHE A 180 -7.86 22.77 6.40
C PHE A 180 -8.11 24.20 6.88
N ASN A 181 -7.08 24.94 7.29
CA ASN A 181 -7.18 26.32 7.78
C ASN A 181 -7.21 27.38 6.66
N ARG A 182 -7.22 26.98 5.39
CA ARG A 182 -7.30 27.87 4.21
C ARG A 182 -8.71 27.98 3.61
N GLU A 183 -9.67 27.19 4.12
CA GLU A 183 -11.10 27.28 3.81
C GLU A 183 -11.82 28.14 4.87
#